data_823bdead12bc56bfe82757d5dda3de08
#
_entry.id   823bdead12bc56bfe82757d5dda3de08
#
_cell.length_a   1.000
_cell.length_b   1.000
_cell.length_c   1.000
_cell.angle_alpha   90.00
_cell.angle_beta   90.00
_cell.angle_gamma   90.00
#
_symmetry.space_group_name_H-M   'P 1'
#
loop_
_entity.id
_entity.type
_entity.pdbx_description
1 polymer ?
#
loop_
_entity_poly.entity_id
_entity_poly.type
_entity_poly.pdbx_seq_one_letter_code
_entity_poly.pdbx_strand_id
1 'polypeptide(L)'
;MATHFPHGISNRTKGHPLFNYPYMDPTKFYTYFDDCFEFHAGIYTITTVELGTGSATEAITDGEGGQLLITNAAGDNDLDFLQLKGESFKWNASKRMFFTAKFKTNDVTQTDIVMGLQVTDASPLDVDDGIYFLKLDGDNTPDFVVEKDTSSSLSVVQMNAMEDDTFVTLSFEYDPLDVATGGSVFRVYQDDVQVGEVTSTTNAPDDEELTLSFGIQNGEAVAKTLTIDFILAAVER
;
A
#
# COMPACT_ATOMS: atom_id res chain seq x y z
N MET A 1 0.31 -2.56 -43.25
CA MET A 1 1.34 -2.41 -42.21
C MET A 1 0.63 -2.41 -40.88
N ALA A 2 0.82 -3.44 -40.05
CA ALA A 2 0.18 -3.45 -38.72
C ALA A 2 0.90 -2.39 -37.87
N THR A 3 0.12 -1.42 -37.37
CA THR A 3 0.63 -0.44 -36.40
C THR A 3 0.93 -1.20 -35.12
N HIS A 4 2.19 -1.27 -34.76
CA HIS A 4 2.64 -1.99 -33.59
C HIS A 4 3.08 -1.00 -32.51
N PHE A 5 2.42 -1.05 -31.37
CA PHE A 5 2.79 -0.29 -30.18
C PHE A 5 3.33 -1.29 -29.13
N PRO A 6 4.62 -1.65 -29.17
CA PRO A 6 5.18 -2.70 -28.31
C PRO A 6 5.08 -2.40 -26.82
N HIS A 7 4.86 -1.13 -26.46
CA HIS A 7 4.72 -0.66 -25.08
C HIS A 7 3.36 0.00 -24.80
N GLY A 8 2.38 -0.18 -25.71
CA GLY A 8 1.09 0.51 -25.63
C GLY A 8 1.19 2.00 -25.90
N ILE A 9 0.06 2.72 -25.73
CA ILE A 9 0.01 4.17 -25.80
C ILE A 9 0.14 4.69 -24.37
N SER A 10 1.25 5.33 -24.04
CA SER A 10 1.47 5.96 -22.74
C SER A 10 2.02 7.36 -22.94
N ASN A 11 1.45 8.32 -22.22
CA ASN A 11 1.98 9.67 -22.10
C ASN A 11 2.83 9.89 -20.84
N ARG A 12 3.19 8.79 -20.15
CA ARG A 12 4.03 8.85 -18.95
C ARG A 12 5.47 9.13 -19.31
N THR A 13 6.15 9.89 -18.49
CA THR A 13 7.57 10.18 -18.67
C THR A 13 8.41 8.93 -18.35
N LYS A 14 9.60 8.84 -18.94
CA LYS A 14 10.51 7.69 -18.74
C LYS A 14 10.92 7.48 -17.27
N GLY A 15 10.87 8.51 -16.43
CA GLY A 15 11.19 8.42 -15.01
C GLY A 15 10.00 8.01 -14.12
N HIS A 16 8.80 7.89 -14.69
CA HIS A 16 7.63 7.50 -13.90
C HIS A 16 7.67 6.00 -13.55
N PRO A 17 7.34 5.59 -12.31
CA PRO A 17 7.35 4.18 -11.89
C PRO A 17 6.57 3.26 -12.83
N LEU A 18 5.41 3.72 -13.31
CA LEU A 18 4.58 2.96 -14.24
C LEU A 18 4.98 3.10 -15.73
N PHE A 19 6.14 3.70 -16.05
CA PHE A 19 6.58 3.80 -17.44
C PHE A 19 6.73 2.44 -18.13
N ASN A 20 7.24 1.46 -17.39
CA ASN A 20 7.40 0.08 -17.85
C ASN A 20 6.10 -0.75 -17.80
N TYR A 21 5.02 -0.17 -17.25
CA TYR A 21 3.69 -0.77 -17.12
C TYR A 21 2.62 0.09 -17.81
N PRO A 22 2.82 0.53 -19.07
CA PRO A 22 1.95 1.52 -19.72
C PRO A 22 0.52 1.03 -19.92
N TYR A 23 0.35 -0.27 -19.91
CA TYR A 23 -0.93 -0.94 -19.96
C TYR A 23 -0.76 -2.29 -19.27
N MET A 24 -1.45 -2.51 -18.17
CA MET A 24 -1.41 -3.79 -17.51
C MET A 24 -2.26 -4.77 -18.31
N ASP A 25 -1.62 -5.43 -19.28
CA ASP A 25 -2.24 -6.50 -20.07
C ASP A 25 -2.72 -7.60 -19.10
N PRO A 26 -4.03 -7.85 -18.97
CA PRO A 26 -4.56 -8.82 -18.02
C PRO A 26 -4.14 -10.26 -18.32
N THR A 27 -3.56 -10.53 -19.49
CA THR A 27 -2.95 -11.82 -19.80
C THR A 27 -1.54 -11.96 -19.25
N LYS A 28 -0.91 -10.85 -18.86
CA LYS A 28 0.46 -10.78 -18.32
C LYS A 28 0.50 -10.42 -16.84
N PHE A 29 -0.47 -9.65 -16.39
CA PHE A 29 -0.60 -9.21 -15.01
C PHE A 29 -1.97 -9.56 -14.46
N TYR A 30 -2.05 -9.87 -13.18
CA TYR A 30 -3.27 -9.76 -12.42
C TYR A 30 -3.20 -8.51 -11.55
N THR A 31 -4.30 -7.78 -11.52
CA THR A 31 -4.36 -6.45 -10.94
C THR A 31 -5.61 -6.28 -10.11
N TYR A 32 -5.49 -5.53 -9.04
CA TYR A 32 -6.60 -4.92 -8.33
C TYR A 32 -6.45 -3.41 -8.44
N PHE A 33 -7.51 -2.73 -8.85
CA PHE A 33 -7.57 -1.27 -8.87
C PHE A 33 -8.91 -0.83 -8.28
N ASP A 34 -8.86 0.08 -7.33
CA ASP A 34 -10.01 0.73 -6.74
C ASP A 34 -9.79 2.24 -6.77
N ASP A 35 -10.71 2.94 -7.42
CA ASP A 35 -10.77 4.40 -7.55
C ASP A 35 -11.84 4.98 -6.61
N CYS A 36 -12.26 4.21 -5.62
CA CYS A 36 -13.16 4.59 -4.53
C CYS A 36 -14.48 5.27 -4.99
N PHE A 37 -15.04 4.85 -6.12
CA PHE A 37 -16.38 5.31 -6.55
C PHE A 37 -17.50 4.66 -5.74
N GLU A 38 -17.26 3.48 -5.19
CA GLU A 38 -18.20 2.74 -4.36
C GLU A 38 -17.45 1.97 -3.28
N PHE A 39 -18.12 1.63 -2.19
CA PHE A 39 -17.53 0.83 -1.12
C PHE A 39 -18.42 -0.38 -0.81
N HIS A 40 -17.80 -1.54 -0.81
CA HIS A 40 -18.44 -2.82 -0.51
C HIS A 40 -17.73 -3.53 0.64
N ALA A 41 -18.15 -3.30 1.87
CA ALA A 41 -17.57 -3.94 3.07
C ALA A 41 -17.49 -5.47 2.94
N GLY A 42 -18.40 -6.09 2.18
CA GLY A 42 -18.45 -7.54 1.99
C GLY A 42 -17.25 -8.18 1.30
N ILE A 43 -16.42 -7.41 0.58
CA ILE A 43 -15.21 -7.92 -0.07
C ILE A 43 -13.98 -7.84 0.84
N TYR A 44 -14.08 -7.18 1.99
CA TYR A 44 -13.00 -7.04 2.96
C TYR A 44 -13.24 -7.88 4.21
N THR A 45 -12.17 -8.34 4.83
CA THR A 45 -12.10 -8.64 6.25
C THR A 45 -11.78 -7.33 6.94
N ILE A 46 -12.70 -6.84 7.76
CA ILE A 46 -12.55 -5.58 8.49
C ILE A 46 -12.21 -5.95 9.93
N THR A 47 -11.06 -5.48 10.40
CA THR A 47 -10.62 -5.62 11.79
C THR A 47 -10.81 -4.29 12.48
N THR A 48 -11.74 -4.22 13.42
CA THR A 48 -12.07 -3.01 14.16
C THR A 48 -11.83 -3.26 15.65
N VAL A 49 -11.12 -2.34 16.30
CA VAL A 49 -10.99 -2.28 17.75
C VAL A 49 -11.52 -0.93 18.23
N GLU A 50 -12.44 -0.97 19.19
CA GLU A 50 -13.10 0.20 19.76
C GLU A 50 -12.98 0.16 21.28
N LEU A 51 -12.07 0.95 21.83
CA LEU A 51 -11.79 1.02 23.26
C LEU A 51 -12.57 2.13 23.98
N GLY A 52 -13.15 3.03 23.20
CA GLY A 52 -13.90 4.20 23.68
C GLY A 52 -15.42 4.12 23.44
N THR A 53 -16.03 5.27 23.30
CA THR A 53 -17.44 5.43 22.88
C THR A 53 -17.49 5.89 21.44
N GLY A 54 -18.33 5.28 20.62
CA GLY A 54 -18.46 5.54 19.20
C GLY A 54 -18.26 4.27 18.40
N SER A 55 -18.22 4.39 17.09
CA SER A 55 -17.94 3.28 16.19
C SER A 55 -17.12 3.79 15.02
N ALA A 56 -16.20 2.96 14.55
CA ALA A 56 -15.51 3.19 13.28
C ALA A 56 -16.53 3.18 12.12
N THR A 57 -16.23 3.88 11.06
CA THR A 57 -17.09 3.95 9.87
C THR A 57 -16.24 4.05 8.60
N GLU A 58 -16.69 3.35 7.55
CA GLU A 58 -16.16 3.44 6.20
C GLU A 58 -17.26 3.95 5.26
N ALA A 59 -17.00 5.06 4.60
CA ALA A 59 -17.98 5.69 3.71
C ALA A 59 -17.30 6.36 2.51
N ILE A 60 -17.98 6.34 1.37
CA ILE A 60 -17.59 7.19 0.26
C ILE A 60 -17.88 8.64 0.62
N THR A 61 -16.91 9.50 0.38
CA THR A 61 -17.02 10.95 0.59
C THR A 61 -16.83 11.71 -0.71
N ASP A 62 -17.25 12.99 -0.71
CA ASP A 62 -17.13 13.84 -1.88
C ASP A 62 -15.65 14.16 -2.19
N GLY A 63 -15.27 13.88 -3.42
CA GLY A 63 -13.92 14.15 -3.94
C GLY A 63 -13.86 13.86 -5.44
N GLU A 64 -12.97 14.51 -6.15
CA GLU A 64 -12.72 14.22 -7.55
C GLU A 64 -12.15 12.80 -7.68
N GLY A 65 -12.79 11.94 -8.49
CA GLY A 65 -12.39 10.56 -8.69
C GLY A 65 -13.00 9.57 -7.69
N GLY A 66 -13.78 10.02 -6.69
CA GLY A 66 -14.24 9.21 -5.56
C GLY A 66 -13.20 9.16 -4.43
N GLN A 67 -13.67 9.01 -3.19
CA GLN A 67 -12.77 8.89 -2.04
C GLN A 67 -13.42 8.00 -0.98
N LEU A 68 -12.66 7.06 -0.43
CA LEU A 68 -13.05 6.27 0.74
C LEU A 68 -12.55 6.97 2.01
N LEU A 69 -13.46 7.33 2.90
CA LEU A 69 -13.16 7.88 4.21
C LEU A 69 -13.35 6.82 5.27
N ILE A 70 -12.28 6.48 5.98
CA ILE A 70 -12.28 5.67 7.19
C ILE A 70 -12.19 6.62 8.38
N THR A 71 -13.08 6.46 9.35
CA THR A 71 -13.10 7.31 10.56
C THR A 71 -13.15 6.42 11.79
N ASN A 72 -12.15 6.48 12.66
CA ASN A 72 -12.14 5.79 13.93
C ASN A 72 -12.97 6.54 14.98
N ALA A 73 -13.46 5.83 16.00
CA ALA A 73 -13.97 6.45 17.22
C ALA A 73 -12.84 7.16 18.00
N ALA A 74 -13.18 7.85 19.08
CA ALA A 74 -12.24 8.70 19.80
C ALA A 74 -11.54 7.99 20.98
N GLY A 75 -11.23 6.70 20.84
CA GLY A 75 -10.41 5.97 21.82
C GLY A 75 -8.94 5.96 21.41
N ASP A 76 -8.04 5.97 22.38
CA ASP A 76 -6.63 5.69 22.15
C ASP A 76 -6.47 4.23 21.70
N ASN A 77 -5.70 4.00 20.63
CA ASN A 77 -5.58 2.71 19.95
C ASN A 77 -6.88 2.14 19.31
N ASP A 78 -7.93 2.94 19.14
CA ASP A 78 -9.02 2.55 18.26
C ASP A 78 -8.48 2.38 16.83
N LEU A 79 -8.83 1.26 16.19
CA LEU A 79 -8.34 0.95 14.85
C LEU A 79 -9.44 0.48 13.91
N ASP A 80 -9.24 0.70 12.63
CA ASP A 80 -10.06 0.16 11.57
C ASP A 80 -9.18 -0.18 10.35
N PHE A 81 -9.03 -1.49 10.09
CA PHE A 81 -8.19 -2.02 9.02
C PHE A 81 -9.01 -2.91 8.10
N LEU A 82 -8.78 -2.72 6.81
CA LEU A 82 -9.45 -3.45 5.73
C LEU A 82 -8.43 -4.32 5.00
N GLN A 83 -8.70 -5.62 4.95
CA GLN A 83 -7.92 -6.60 4.21
C GLN A 83 -8.81 -7.27 3.16
N LEU A 84 -8.44 -7.20 1.87
CA LEU A 84 -9.24 -7.78 0.79
C LEU A 84 -9.37 -9.30 1.01
N LYS A 85 -10.59 -9.83 0.94
CA LYS A 85 -10.83 -11.27 1.15
C LYS A 85 -10.15 -12.10 0.08
N GLY A 86 -9.39 -13.09 0.56
CA GLY A 86 -8.60 -13.98 -0.27
C GLY A 86 -7.22 -13.40 -0.58
N GLU A 87 -6.21 -14.06 -0.06
CA GLU A 87 -4.82 -13.75 -0.35
C GLU A 87 -4.51 -14.14 -1.79
N SER A 88 -4.31 -13.15 -2.65
CA SER A 88 -4.24 -13.34 -4.10
C SER A 88 -2.97 -12.80 -4.74
N PHE A 89 -2.15 -12.10 -3.96
CA PHE A 89 -0.89 -11.54 -4.42
C PHE A 89 0.26 -12.37 -3.87
N LYS A 90 1.10 -12.90 -4.75
CA LYS A 90 2.31 -13.63 -4.34
C LYS A 90 3.53 -12.99 -4.93
N TRP A 91 4.46 -12.63 -4.05
CA TRP A 91 5.79 -12.22 -4.49
C TRP A 91 6.56 -13.42 -5.07
N ASN A 92 7.30 -13.16 -6.11
CA ASN A 92 8.18 -14.15 -6.73
C ASN A 92 9.44 -13.46 -7.27
N ALA A 93 10.60 -14.02 -6.97
CA ALA A 93 11.90 -13.47 -7.34
C ALA A 93 12.10 -13.25 -8.85
N SER A 94 11.27 -13.86 -9.72
CA SER A 94 11.37 -13.74 -11.18
C SER A 94 10.26 -12.91 -11.82
N LYS A 95 9.34 -12.36 -11.02
CA LYS A 95 8.13 -11.65 -11.51
C LYS A 95 8.07 -10.24 -10.97
N ARG A 96 7.66 -9.31 -11.82
CA ARG A 96 7.45 -7.93 -11.42
C ARG A 96 6.23 -7.80 -10.52
N MET A 97 6.34 -6.91 -9.53
CA MET A 97 5.26 -6.52 -8.63
C MET A 97 5.23 -5.00 -8.55
N PHE A 98 4.04 -4.44 -8.43
CA PHE A 98 3.83 -3.02 -8.28
C PHE A 98 2.66 -2.75 -7.34
N PHE A 99 2.83 -1.76 -6.49
CA PHE A 99 1.78 -1.23 -5.62
C PHE A 99 1.84 0.29 -5.62
N THR A 100 0.68 0.93 -5.57
CA THR A 100 0.56 2.37 -5.34
C THR A 100 -0.76 2.69 -4.67
N ALA A 101 -0.74 3.64 -3.74
CA ALA A 101 -1.91 4.20 -3.12
C ALA A 101 -1.75 5.70 -2.92
N LYS A 102 -2.84 6.45 -3.08
CA LYS A 102 -2.91 7.88 -2.77
C LYS A 102 -3.91 8.09 -1.65
N PHE A 103 -3.44 8.68 -0.57
CA PHE A 103 -4.22 8.86 0.65
C PHE A 103 -3.77 10.07 1.45
N LYS A 104 -4.56 10.44 2.44
CA LYS A 104 -4.22 11.44 3.47
C LYS A 104 -4.83 11.07 4.81
N THR A 105 -4.28 11.59 5.89
CA THR A 105 -4.84 11.55 7.24
C THR A 105 -5.01 12.95 7.81
N ASN A 106 -5.94 13.12 8.74
CA ASN A 106 -6.14 14.41 9.42
C ASN A 106 -5.07 14.73 10.46
N ASP A 107 -4.27 13.75 10.87
CA ASP A 107 -3.19 13.94 11.84
C ASP A 107 -2.11 12.88 11.60
N VAL A 108 -1.03 13.27 10.99
CA VAL A 108 0.06 12.35 10.66
C VAL A 108 0.80 11.87 11.91
N THR A 109 0.99 12.75 12.90
CA THR A 109 1.82 12.44 14.07
C THR A 109 1.14 11.50 15.05
N GLN A 110 -0.20 11.54 15.13
CA GLN A 110 -0.98 10.78 16.11
C GLN A 110 -1.81 9.68 15.47
N THR A 111 -1.25 9.00 14.46
CA THR A 111 -1.87 7.87 13.78
C THR A 111 -0.84 6.79 13.47
N ASP A 112 -1.26 5.52 13.49
CA ASP A 112 -0.59 4.43 12.82
C ASP A 112 -1.32 4.14 11.51
N ILE A 113 -0.59 3.95 10.41
CA ILE A 113 -1.16 3.68 9.08
C ILE A 113 -0.42 2.51 8.45
N VAL A 114 -1.19 1.57 7.90
CA VAL A 114 -0.68 0.52 7.01
C VAL A 114 -1.25 0.73 5.61
N MET A 115 -0.41 0.51 4.60
CA MET A 115 -0.81 0.59 3.21
C MET A 115 0.05 -0.35 2.35
N GLY A 116 -0.49 -1.48 1.88
CA GLY A 116 0.32 -2.40 1.08
C GLY A 116 -0.25 -3.80 0.92
N LEU A 117 0.64 -4.77 0.89
CA LEU A 117 0.34 -6.19 0.73
C LEU A 117 0.87 -6.95 1.95
N GLN A 118 -0.02 -7.65 2.67
CA GLN A 118 0.29 -8.39 3.89
C GLN A 118 -0.45 -9.73 3.91
N VAL A 119 -0.04 -10.67 4.74
CA VAL A 119 -0.92 -11.79 5.11
C VAL A 119 -2.15 -11.26 5.85
N THR A 120 -3.25 -12.01 5.80
CA THR A 120 -4.45 -11.66 6.57
C THR A 120 -4.18 -11.88 8.06
N ASP A 121 -4.22 -10.83 8.85
CA ASP A 121 -3.96 -10.87 10.28
C ASP A 121 -4.94 -9.99 11.06
N ALA A 122 -5.22 -10.37 12.31
CA ALA A 122 -6.00 -9.57 13.26
C ALA A 122 -5.19 -8.42 13.89
N SER A 123 -3.86 -8.41 13.67
CA SER A 123 -2.92 -7.39 14.13
C SER A 123 -2.15 -6.79 12.94
N PRO A 124 -2.80 -6.01 12.05
CA PRO A 124 -2.20 -5.57 10.78
C PRO A 124 -0.97 -4.65 10.93
N LEU A 125 -0.71 -4.13 12.14
CA LEU A 125 0.50 -3.35 12.45
C LEU A 125 1.72 -4.22 12.79
N ASP A 126 1.52 -5.53 13.03
CA ASP A 126 2.56 -6.48 13.47
C ASP A 126 2.29 -7.83 12.78
N VAL A 127 2.44 -7.85 11.45
CA VAL A 127 2.21 -9.04 10.63
C VAL A 127 3.48 -9.86 10.47
N ASP A 128 3.35 -11.15 10.22
CA ASP A 128 4.47 -12.05 10.00
C ASP A 128 5.10 -11.88 8.61
N ASP A 129 4.28 -11.58 7.60
CA ASP A 129 4.68 -11.50 6.20
C ASP A 129 4.03 -10.31 5.50
N GLY A 130 4.84 -9.53 4.77
CA GLY A 130 4.32 -8.39 4.02
C GLY A 130 5.33 -7.61 3.19
N ILE A 131 4.79 -6.81 2.28
CA ILE A 131 5.48 -5.78 1.50
C ILE A 131 4.57 -4.55 1.54
N TYR A 132 4.88 -3.60 2.41
CA TYR A 132 3.93 -2.54 2.77
C TYR A 132 4.61 -1.26 3.25
N PHE A 133 3.83 -0.22 3.35
CA PHE A 133 4.19 1.03 4.03
C PHE A 133 3.59 1.00 5.43
N LEU A 134 4.41 1.30 6.42
CA LEU A 134 4.06 1.41 7.83
C LEU A 134 4.41 2.81 8.33
N LYS A 135 3.46 3.49 8.92
CA LYS A 135 3.70 4.77 9.61
C LYS A 135 3.21 4.60 11.04
N LEU A 136 4.07 4.81 12.00
CA LEU A 136 3.76 4.69 13.43
C LEU A 136 3.49 6.06 14.06
N ASP A 137 2.68 6.10 15.11
CA ASP A 137 2.42 7.31 15.88
C ASP A 137 3.72 7.87 16.48
N GLY A 138 3.72 9.18 16.76
CA GLY A 138 4.92 9.88 17.20
C GLY A 138 5.92 10.22 16.09
N ASP A 139 5.73 9.72 14.87
CA ASP A 139 6.55 10.06 13.70
C ASP A 139 5.64 10.58 12.56
N ASN A 140 6.22 11.33 11.64
CA ASN A 140 5.53 11.79 10.42
C ASN A 140 6.13 11.19 9.15
N THR A 141 7.07 10.26 9.27
CA THR A 141 7.73 9.59 8.16
C THR A 141 7.26 8.13 8.06
N PRO A 142 6.63 7.71 6.96
CA PRO A 142 6.36 6.29 6.77
C PRO A 142 7.63 5.52 6.43
N ASP A 143 7.64 4.25 6.78
CA ASP A 143 8.65 3.29 6.40
C ASP A 143 8.10 2.34 5.33
N PHE A 144 8.89 2.00 4.33
CA PHE A 144 8.64 0.86 3.47
C PHE A 144 9.25 -0.38 4.09
N VAL A 145 8.45 -1.43 4.27
CA VAL A 145 8.82 -2.67 4.96
C VAL A 145 8.69 -3.85 4.02
N VAL A 146 9.72 -4.70 4.01
CA VAL A 146 9.69 -6.03 3.40
C VAL A 146 10.02 -7.04 4.49
N GLU A 147 9.08 -7.90 4.82
CA GLU A 147 9.14 -8.78 5.97
C GLU A 147 8.66 -10.19 5.63
N LYS A 148 9.31 -11.19 6.23
CA LYS A 148 9.00 -12.61 6.12
C LYS A 148 9.19 -13.32 7.46
N ASP A 149 8.23 -14.20 7.83
CA ASP A 149 8.29 -15.13 8.98
C ASP A 149 8.52 -14.42 10.33
N THR A 150 7.85 -13.31 10.63
CA THR A 150 8.06 -12.52 11.86
C THR A 150 9.54 -12.24 12.08
N SER A 151 10.27 -11.99 11.04
CA SER A 151 11.70 -12.05 11.14
C SER A 151 12.25 -10.77 11.74
N SER A 152 13.17 -10.95 12.67
CA SER A 152 14.02 -9.86 13.17
C SER A 152 14.92 -9.24 12.07
N SER A 153 14.79 -9.66 10.84
CA SER A 153 15.55 -9.20 9.68
C SER A 153 14.63 -8.64 8.58
N LEU A 154 13.85 -7.65 8.92
CA LEU A 154 13.10 -6.88 7.93
C LEU A 154 14.01 -5.91 7.17
N SER A 155 13.65 -5.60 5.93
CA SER A 155 14.28 -4.53 5.15
C SER A 155 13.40 -3.29 5.22
N VAL A 156 13.98 -2.18 5.66
CA VAL A 156 13.24 -0.91 5.85
C VAL A 156 13.88 0.21 5.06
N VAL A 157 13.05 1.02 4.43
CA VAL A 157 13.42 2.30 3.80
C VAL A 157 12.52 3.39 4.35
N GLN A 158 13.11 4.35 5.08
CA GLN A 158 12.39 5.51 5.57
C GLN A 158 12.05 6.46 4.41
N MET A 159 10.79 6.86 4.34
CA MET A 159 10.25 7.77 3.33
C MET A 159 10.45 9.24 3.76
N ASN A 160 9.95 10.18 2.96
CA ASN A 160 9.88 11.57 3.37
C ASN A 160 8.68 11.82 4.31
N ALA A 161 8.77 12.90 5.09
CA ALA A 161 7.69 13.30 5.98
C ALA A 161 6.38 13.57 5.21
N MET A 162 5.27 13.15 5.80
CA MET A 162 3.92 13.48 5.38
C MET A 162 3.43 14.74 6.11
N GLU A 163 2.36 15.35 5.62
CA GLU A 163 1.70 16.50 6.21
C GLU A 163 0.21 16.23 6.45
N ASP A 164 -0.33 16.81 7.53
CA ASP A 164 -1.75 16.70 7.86
C ASP A 164 -2.64 17.17 6.70
N ASP A 165 -3.76 16.49 6.49
CA ASP A 165 -4.75 16.80 5.45
C ASP A 165 -4.19 16.92 4.01
N THR A 166 -2.97 16.47 3.78
CA THR A 166 -2.29 16.53 2.48
C THR A 166 -2.18 15.16 1.85
N PHE A 167 -2.68 15.03 0.61
CA PHE A 167 -2.53 13.77 -0.12
C PHE A 167 -1.08 13.47 -0.43
N VAL A 168 -0.70 12.23 -0.14
CA VAL A 168 0.58 11.63 -0.53
C VAL A 168 0.32 10.40 -1.38
N THR A 169 1.19 10.16 -2.36
CA THR A 169 1.20 8.91 -3.14
C THR A 169 2.42 8.10 -2.76
N LEU A 170 2.21 6.94 -2.17
CA LEU A 170 3.26 5.98 -1.87
C LEU A 170 3.21 4.82 -2.86
N SER A 171 4.36 4.45 -3.42
CA SER A 171 4.46 3.38 -4.40
C SER A 171 5.72 2.56 -4.20
N PHE A 172 5.63 1.27 -4.50
CA PHE A 172 6.81 0.44 -4.69
C PHE A 172 6.70 -0.36 -5.99
N GLU A 173 7.85 -0.64 -6.60
CA GLU A 173 7.98 -1.63 -7.66
C GLU A 173 9.06 -2.64 -7.31
N TYR A 174 8.83 -3.90 -7.66
CA TYR A 174 9.86 -4.92 -7.67
C TYR A 174 10.24 -5.24 -9.11
N ASP A 175 11.52 -5.07 -9.44
CA ASP A 175 12.10 -5.45 -10.73
C ASP A 175 13.09 -6.62 -10.52
N PRO A 176 12.79 -7.83 -11.03
CA PRO A 176 13.67 -9.00 -10.89
C PRO A 176 14.94 -8.92 -11.73
N LEU A 177 14.99 -8.01 -12.71
CA LEU A 177 16.05 -7.95 -13.73
C LEU A 177 16.59 -6.52 -13.89
N ASP A 178 16.79 -5.81 -12.78
CA ASP A 178 17.32 -4.47 -12.88
C ASP A 178 18.75 -4.44 -13.42
N VAL A 179 18.92 -3.76 -14.55
CA VAL A 179 20.21 -3.64 -15.23
C VAL A 179 21.18 -2.73 -14.48
N ALA A 180 20.68 -1.78 -13.71
CA ALA A 180 21.51 -0.80 -13.01
C ALA A 180 22.17 -1.41 -11.77
N THR A 181 21.45 -2.25 -11.03
CA THR A 181 22.00 -2.95 -9.86
C THR A 181 22.65 -4.29 -10.22
N GLY A 182 22.37 -4.82 -11.41
CA GLY A 182 22.82 -6.15 -11.84
C GLY A 182 22.10 -7.30 -11.14
N GLY A 183 20.94 -7.04 -10.53
CA GLY A 183 20.17 -8.01 -9.78
C GLY A 183 18.70 -7.59 -9.66
N SER A 184 18.04 -8.09 -8.63
CA SER A 184 16.67 -7.70 -8.28
C SER A 184 16.65 -6.51 -7.34
N VAL A 185 15.59 -5.70 -7.40
CA VAL A 185 15.44 -4.51 -6.56
C VAL A 185 13.98 -4.17 -6.31
N PHE A 186 13.67 -3.78 -5.07
CA PHE A 186 12.48 -2.98 -4.76
C PHE A 186 12.87 -1.51 -4.83
N ARG A 187 12.17 -0.72 -5.64
CA ARG A 187 12.29 0.74 -5.66
C ARG A 187 11.08 1.34 -5.00
N VAL A 188 11.30 2.37 -4.22
CA VAL A 188 10.29 3.01 -3.38
C VAL A 188 10.16 4.46 -3.79
N TYR A 189 8.91 4.91 -3.94
CA TYR A 189 8.59 6.23 -4.45
C TYR A 189 7.60 6.94 -3.53
N GLN A 190 7.78 8.25 -3.41
CA GLN A 190 6.82 9.16 -2.82
C GLN A 190 6.53 10.28 -3.80
N ASP A 191 5.26 10.49 -4.13
CA ASP A 191 4.80 11.47 -5.12
C ASP A 191 5.56 11.37 -6.46
N ASP A 192 5.68 10.12 -6.96
CA ASP A 192 6.40 9.74 -8.19
C ASP A 192 7.92 9.97 -8.17
N VAL A 193 8.50 10.38 -7.04
CA VAL A 193 9.95 10.53 -6.88
C VAL A 193 10.53 9.34 -6.14
N GLN A 194 11.54 8.69 -6.70
CA GLN A 194 12.23 7.60 -6.02
C GLN A 194 12.96 8.14 -4.78
N VAL A 195 12.64 7.57 -3.62
CA VAL A 195 13.20 7.97 -2.32
C VAL A 195 14.13 6.92 -1.74
N GLY A 196 14.05 5.66 -2.22
CA GLY A 196 14.92 4.62 -1.73
C GLY A 196 14.82 3.32 -2.53
N GLU A 197 15.62 2.35 -2.13
CA GLU A 197 15.61 1.00 -2.72
C GLU A 197 16.04 -0.07 -1.72
N VAL A 198 15.53 -1.30 -1.91
CA VAL A 198 15.96 -2.51 -1.20
C VAL A 198 16.45 -3.51 -2.25
N THR A 199 17.73 -3.85 -2.19
CA THR A 199 18.36 -4.82 -3.11
C THR A 199 18.39 -6.24 -2.55
N SER A 200 18.19 -6.42 -1.24
CA SER A 200 18.10 -7.73 -0.61
C SER A 200 16.66 -8.25 -0.67
N THR A 201 16.48 -9.44 -1.22
CA THR A 201 15.19 -10.14 -1.25
C THR A 201 15.11 -11.26 -0.21
N THR A 202 16.05 -11.31 0.73
CA THR A 202 16.11 -12.37 1.76
C THR A 202 14.88 -12.38 2.66
N ASN A 203 14.30 -11.19 2.90
CA ASN A 203 13.12 -11.02 3.74
C ASN A 203 11.82 -10.84 2.92
N ALA A 204 11.86 -11.14 1.62
CA ALA A 204 10.64 -11.07 0.81
C ALA A 204 9.82 -12.37 0.98
N PRO A 205 8.50 -12.26 1.25
CA PRO A 205 7.62 -13.39 1.53
C PRO A 205 7.38 -14.21 0.25
N ASP A 206 8.10 -15.30 0.07
CA ASP A 206 8.07 -16.16 -1.12
C ASP A 206 7.24 -17.44 -0.95
N ASP A 207 6.86 -17.77 0.25
CA ASP A 207 6.11 -18.97 0.63
C ASP A 207 4.61 -18.69 0.89
N GLU A 208 4.24 -17.45 1.27
CA GLU A 208 2.86 -17.06 1.52
C GLU A 208 2.24 -16.23 0.37
N GLU A 209 0.92 -16.31 0.22
CA GLU A 209 0.13 -15.37 -0.55
C GLU A 209 -0.25 -14.18 0.34
N LEU A 210 -0.26 -12.99 -0.26
CA LEU A 210 -0.58 -11.74 0.42
C LEU A 210 -1.94 -11.21 -0.04
N THR A 211 -2.54 -10.36 0.78
CA THR A 211 -3.72 -9.58 0.42
C THR A 211 -3.47 -8.08 0.48
N LEU A 212 -4.28 -7.32 -0.24
CA LEU A 212 -4.31 -5.87 -0.11
C LEU A 212 -4.78 -5.50 1.30
N SER A 213 -3.96 -4.74 2.03
CA SER A 213 -4.19 -4.31 3.41
C SER A 213 -4.01 -2.81 3.53
N PHE A 214 -4.96 -2.15 4.20
CA PHE A 214 -4.88 -0.72 4.49
C PHE A 214 -5.76 -0.36 5.69
N GLY A 215 -5.38 0.68 6.41
CA GLY A 215 -6.17 1.16 7.53
C GLY A 215 -5.40 2.08 8.45
N ILE A 216 -6.05 2.44 9.55
CA ILE A 216 -5.58 3.46 10.49
C ILE A 216 -5.85 3.03 11.93
N GLN A 217 -4.92 3.37 12.83
CA GLN A 217 -5.09 3.32 14.28
C GLN A 217 -4.85 4.71 14.87
N ASN A 218 -5.59 5.06 15.92
CA ASN A 218 -5.38 6.30 16.67
C ASN A 218 -4.16 6.17 17.57
N GLY A 219 -3.27 7.16 17.58
CA GLY A 219 -2.16 7.29 18.53
C GLY A 219 -2.51 8.11 19.77
N GLU A 220 -3.76 8.56 19.89
CA GLU A 220 -4.31 9.29 21.06
C GLU A 220 -5.84 9.17 21.13
N ALA A 221 -6.43 9.57 22.26
CA ALA A 221 -7.88 9.49 22.48
C ALA A 221 -8.67 10.59 21.73
N VAL A 222 -8.43 10.72 20.41
CA VAL A 222 -9.10 11.63 19.47
C VAL A 222 -9.38 10.90 18.18
N ALA A 223 -10.59 11.06 17.64
CA ALA A 223 -10.96 10.43 16.36
C ALA A 223 -10.00 10.83 15.22
N LYS A 224 -9.49 9.84 14.54
CA LYS A 224 -8.61 10.02 13.37
C LYS A 224 -9.30 9.55 12.11
N THR A 225 -8.86 10.09 10.99
CA THR A 225 -9.42 9.76 9.67
C THR A 225 -8.33 9.43 8.67
N LEU A 226 -8.61 8.42 7.83
CA LEU A 226 -7.84 8.09 6.64
C LEU A 226 -8.73 8.28 5.42
N THR A 227 -8.32 9.11 4.49
CA THR A 227 -9.02 9.31 3.22
C THR A 227 -8.17 8.72 2.09
N ILE A 228 -8.74 7.78 1.35
CA ILE A 228 -8.08 7.11 0.24
C ILE A 228 -8.69 7.60 -1.07
N ASP A 229 -7.84 8.03 -2.00
CA ASP A 229 -8.23 8.46 -3.35
C ASP A 229 -8.25 7.24 -4.31
N PHE A 230 -7.14 6.48 -4.34
CA PHE A 230 -7.10 5.23 -5.09
C PHE A 230 -6.08 4.25 -4.52
N ILE A 231 -6.25 2.97 -4.85
CA ILE A 231 -5.29 1.90 -4.58
C ILE A 231 -5.14 1.02 -5.84
N LEU A 232 -3.89 0.68 -6.17
CA LEU A 232 -3.56 -0.24 -7.24
C LEU A 232 -2.50 -1.25 -6.79
N ALA A 233 -2.75 -2.52 -6.99
CA ALA A 233 -1.77 -3.59 -6.85
C ALA A 233 -1.72 -4.42 -8.14
N ALA A 234 -0.51 -4.82 -8.56
CA ALA A 234 -0.33 -5.60 -9.78
C ALA A 234 0.86 -6.55 -9.65
N VAL A 235 0.69 -7.78 -10.12
CA VAL A 235 1.76 -8.79 -10.17
C VAL A 235 1.78 -9.46 -11.54
N GLU A 236 2.99 -9.70 -12.07
CA GLU A 236 3.21 -10.45 -13.30
C GLU A 236 2.79 -11.93 -13.14
N ARG A 237 2.13 -12.50 -14.20
CA ARG A 237 1.64 -13.89 -14.18
C ARG A 237 2.73 -14.95 -14.37
#